data_170839160c38f2551465e222344ba342
#
_entry.id   170839160c38f2551465e222344ba342
#
_cell.length_a   1.000
_cell.length_b   1.000
_cell.length_c   1.000
_cell.angle_alpha   90.00
_cell.angle_beta   90.00
_cell.angle_gamma   90.00
#
_symmetry.space_group_name_H-M   'P 1'
#
loop_
_entity.id
_entity.type
_entity.pdbx_description
1 polymer ?
#
loop_
_entity_poly.entity_id
_entity_poly.type
_entity_poly.pdbx_seq_one_letter_code
_entity_poly.pdbx_strand_id
1 'polypeptide(L)'
;MLQQSTPFVPAWDSADTNVEAWSVKDELASAIQCTAPLLVPWGAQVPAKLRPIVECDASTSYDEAVDVLNGGAEAIAVRPDSALMEALGADVVSERVLVVLRDGEELSAEVPPAGLLVEGERIPSSESLKRYVDRMNTSVSGRGVYVRAPVASLDDVRAIAAHGATAIIGTSQLALEQPSAGQLDYVEAWMCTMTSDRADGLLPTLVVSDTCSAALGLVYSSAESVRASLKTGSAHYQSRKRGL
;
A
#
# COMPACT_ATOMS: atom_id res chain seq x y z
N MET A 1 3.63 2.09 -12.10
CA MET A 1 4.73 1.33 -11.50
C MET A 1 4.63 1.51 -10.00
N LEU A 2 4.06 0.53 -9.27
CA LEU A 2 4.11 0.53 -7.80
C LEU A 2 5.57 0.39 -7.40
N GLN A 3 6.24 1.50 -7.13
CA GLN A 3 7.55 1.43 -6.49
C GLN A 3 7.35 0.97 -5.06
N GLN A 4 8.11 -0.03 -4.63
CA GLN A 4 8.17 -0.58 -3.28
C GLN A 4 8.72 0.45 -2.26
N SER A 5 8.19 1.65 -2.22
CA SER A 5 8.70 2.70 -1.33
C SER A 5 7.82 2.98 -0.13
N THR A 6 6.63 2.36 -0.07
CA THR A 6 5.73 2.55 1.07
C THR A 6 5.80 1.34 2.00
N PRO A 7 6.03 1.54 3.31
CA PRO A 7 6.11 0.46 4.29
C PRO A 7 4.76 -0.22 4.56
N PHE A 8 3.67 0.41 4.16
CA PHE A 8 2.33 -0.14 4.26
C PHE A 8 1.40 0.35 3.14
N VAL A 9 0.34 -0.41 2.90
CA VAL A 9 -0.80 -0.07 2.04
C VAL A 9 -2.03 0.04 2.94
N PRO A 10 -2.75 1.15 2.96
CA PRO A 10 -4.03 1.26 3.63
C PRO A 10 -5.05 0.29 3.02
N ALA A 11 -5.87 -0.36 3.86
CA ALA A 11 -7.00 -1.14 3.43
C ALA A 11 -8.29 -0.50 3.92
N TRP A 12 -9.27 -0.36 3.06
CA TRP A 12 -10.58 0.08 3.50
C TRP A 12 -11.28 -1.05 4.27
N ASP A 13 -11.29 -0.91 5.57
CA ASP A 13 -12.00 -1.74 6.52
C ASP A 13 -13.25 -0.99 7.00
N SER A 14 -14.30 -0.96 6.20
CA SER A 14 -15.56 -0.46 6.73
C SER A 14 -16.14 -1.50 7.68
N ALA A 15 -16.29 -1.11 8.94
CA ALA A 15 -17.15 -1.84 9.89
C ALA A 15 -18.63 -1.79 9.47
N ASP A 16 -18.96 -0.91 8.53
CA ASP A 16 -20.25 -0.83 7.86
C ASP A 16 -20.27 -1.79 6.68
N THR A 17 -21.14 -2.77 6.74
CA THR A 17 -21.44 -3.70 5.64
C THR A 17 -22.06 -3.01 4.42
N ASN A 18 -22.26 -1.71 4.46
CA ASN A 18 -22.76 -0.89 3.36
C ASN A 18 -21.56 -0.33 2.61
N VAL A 19 -21.05 -1.13 1.67
CA VAL A 19 -19.87 -0.87 0.84
C VAL A 19 -20.02 0.38 -0.05
N GLU A 20 -21.18 1.02 -0.05
CA GLU A 20 -21.51 2.11 -0.98
C GLU A 20 -21.00 3.50 -0.58
N ALA A 21 -20.56 3.71 0.65
CA ALA A 21 -20.16 5.05 1.09
C ALA A 21 -18.73 5.08 1.63
N TRP A 22 -17.85 5.81 0.93
CA TRP A 22 -16.54 6.18 1.45
C TRP A 22 -16.68 6.97 2.75
N SER A 23 -16.27 6.37 3.87
CA SER A 23 -16.39 6.94 5.22
C SER A 23 -15.07 7.42 5.83
N VAL A 24 -13.99 7.37 5.07
CA VAL A 24 -12.67 7.82 5.54
C VAL A 24 -12.66 9.34 5.59
N LYS A 25 -12.11 9.90 6.67
CA LYS A 25 -11.96 11.35 6.81
C LYS A 25 -11.17 11.93 5.63
N ASP A 26 -11.60 13.07 5.12
CA ASP A 26 -11.00 13.74 3.96
C ASP A 26 -9.49 13.94 4.08
N GLU A 27 -9.00 14.24 5.30
CA GLU A 27 -7.57 14.42 5.59
C GLU A 27 -6.78 13.13 5.37
N LEU A 28 -7.30 12.00 5.85
CA LEU A 28 -6.66 10.69 5.65
C LEU A 28 -6.75 10.25 4.19
N ALA A 29 -7.88 10.52 3.52
CA ALA A 29 -8.04 10.24 2.09
C ALA A 29 -7.01 11.02 1.25
N SER A 30 -6.76 12.29 1.58
CA SER A 30 -5.74 13.12 0.93
C SER A 30 -4.33 12.56 1.16
N ALA A 31 -4.03 12.10 2.37
CA ALA A 31 -2.74 11.48 2.68
C ALA A 31 -2.54 10.17 1.88
N ILE A 32 -3.54 9.31 1.82
CA ILE A 32 -3.52 8.08 1.03
C ILE A 32 -3.28 8.38 -0.45
N GLN A 33 -4.01 9.32 -1.01
CA GLN A 33 -3.84 9.73 -2.42
C GLN A 33 -2.39 10.09 -2.75
N CYS A 34 -1.70 10.76 -1.84
CA CYS A 34 -0.33 11.22 -2.07
C CYS A 34 0.73 10.13 -1.87
N THR A 35 0.46 9.10 -1.07
CA THR A 35 1.52 8.22 -0.54
C THR A 35 1.42 6.77 -0.98
N ALA A 36 0.21 6.22 -1.14
CA ALA A 36 0.02 4.78 -1.35
C ALA A 36 -1.22 4.47 -2.19
N PRO A 37 -1.30 3.30 -2.84
CA PRO A 37 -2.57 2.76 -3.30
C PRO A 37 -3.45 2.38 -2.10
N LEU A 38 -4.75 2.18 -2.34
CA LEU A 38 -5.72 1.75 -1.34
C LEU A 38 -6.25 0.36 -1.70
N LEU A 39 -6.14 -0.59 -0.78
CA LEU A 39 -6.81 -1.89 -0.94
C LEU A 39 -8.28 -1.74 -0.60
N VAL A 40 -9.15 -2.17 -1.49
CA VAL A 40 -10.60 -2.03 -1.35
C VAL A 40 -11.32 -3.34 -1.68
N PRO A 41 -12.45 -3.66 -1.01
CA PRO A 41 -13.25 -4.82 -1.37
C PRO A 41 -13.93 -4.62 -2.73
N TRP A 42 -14.40 -5.72 -3.32
CA TRP A 42 -15.18 -5.70 -4.55
C TRP A 42 -16.44 -4.83 -4.41
N GLY A 43 -16.76 -4.08 -5.44
CA GLY A 43 -17.93 -3.18 -5.45
C GLY A 43 -17.75 -1.87 -4.68
N ALA A 44 -16.62 -1.65 -4.02
CA ALA A 44 -16.35 -0.42 -3.29
C ALA A 44 -16.30 0.80 -4.23
N GLN A 45 -17.07 1.83 -3.90
CA GLN A 45 -17.00 3.11 -4.59
C GLN A 45 -16.02 4.03 -3.85
N VAL A 46 -14.89 4.29 -4.46
CA VAL A 46 -13.85 5.17 -3.92
C VAL A 46 -13.70 6.45 -4.75
N PRO A 47 -13.25 7.57 -4.15
CA PRO A 47 -12.96 8.78 -4.92
C PRO A 47 -12.01 8.52 -6.09
N ALA A 48 -12.32 9.10 -7.26
CA ALA A 48 -11.57 8.89 -8.51
C ALA A 48 -10.07 9.25 -8.44
N LYS A 49 -9.66 9.99 -7.42
CA LYS A 49 -8.26 10.37 -7.21
C LYS A 49 -7.43 9.29 -6.52
N LEU A 50 -8.06 8.32 -5.89
CA LEU A 50 -7.38 7.20 -5.25
C LEU A 50 -6.98 6.17 -6.29
N ARG A 51 -5.92 5.42 -6.00
CA ARG A 51 -5.42 4.33 -6.84
C ARG A 51 -5.80 3.00 -6.18
N PRO A 52 -7.02 2.46 -6.43
CA PRO A 52 -7.45 1.27 -5.73
C PRO A 52 -6.71 0.01 -6.21
N ILE A 53 -6.41 -0.87 -5.26
CA ILE A 53 -6.20 -2.29 -5.50
C ILE A 53 -7.51 -2.96 -5.14
N VAL A 54 -8.19 -3.57 -6.10
CA VAL A 54 -9.55 -4.12 -5.87
C VAL A 54 -9.47 -5.61 -5.59
N GLU A 55 -9.99 -6.03 -4.45
CA GLU A 55 -10.14 -7.46 -4.14
C GLU A 55 -11.33 -8.05 -4.88
N CYS A 56 -11.05 -8.94 -5.81
CA CYS A 56 -12.09 -9.69 -6.50
C CYS A 56 -12.63 -10.80 -5.59
N ASP A 57 -13.93 -10.96 -5.59
CA ASP A 57 -14.61 -12.05 -4.89
C ASP A 57 -14.96 -13.22 -5.83
N ALA A 58 -15.63 -14.25 -5.29
CA ALA A 58 -15.99 -15.42 -6.06
C ALA A 58 -17.06 -15.16 -7.17
N SER A 59 -17.75 -14.02 -7.11
CA SER A 59 -18.77 -13.63 -8.09
C SER A 59 -18.20 -12.78 -9.24
N THR A 60 -16.98 -12.27 -9.09
CA THR A 60 -16.35 -11.37 -10.06
C THR A 60 -16.06 -12.12 -11.35
N SER A 61 -16.64 -11.65 -12.45
CA SER A 61 -16.40 -12.17 -13.80
C SER A 61 -15.10 -11.58 -14.41
N TYR A 62 -14.62 -12.21 -15.47
CA TYR A 62 -13.48 -11.72 -16.24
C TYR A 62 -13.71 -10.30 -16.79
N ASP A 63 -14.86 -10.05 -17.43
CA ASP A 63 -15.17 -8.76 -18.04
C ASP A 63 -15.22 -7.64 -16.99
N GLU A 64 -15.85 -7.89 -15.86
CA GLU A 64 -15.89 -6.94 -14.74
C GLU A 64 -14.50 -6.64 -14.17
N ALA A 65 -13.64 -7.65 -14.03
CA ALA A 65 -12.27 -7.45 -13.57
C ALA A 65 -11.45 -6.60 -14.55
N VAL A 66 -11.63 -6.82 -15.86
CA VAL A 66 -11.00 -6.03 -16.93
C VAL A 66 -11.53 -4.60 -16.94
N ASP A 67 -12.84 -4.41 -16.75
CA ASP A 67 -13.45 -3.08 -16.68
C ASP A 67 -12.93 -2.26 -15.48
N VAL A 68 -12.76 -2.89 -14.34
CA VAL A 68 -12.15 -2.26 -13.14
C VAL A 68 -10.71 -1.82 -13.43
N LEU A 69 -9.91 -2.66 -14.09
CA LEU A 69 -8.55 -2.31 -14.48
C LEU A 69 -8.53 -1.16 -15.52
N ASN A 70 -9.42 -1.18 -16.49
CA ASN A 70 -9.57 -0.12 -17.49
C ASN A 70 -10.10 1.18 -16.87
N GLY A 71 -10.92 1.07 -15.82
CA GLY A 71 -11.45 2.18 -15.03
C GLY A 71 -10.40 2.89 -14.15
N GLY A 72 -9.16 2.40 -14.12
CA GLY A 72 -8.04 3.06 -13.44
C GLY A 72 -7.63 2.43 -12.11
N ALA A 73 -8.15 1.25 -11.77
CA ALA A 73 -7.60 0.51 -10.62
C ALA A 73 -6.10 0.25 -10.82
N GLU A 74 -5.32 0.35 -9.78
CA GLU A 74 -3.87 0.08 -9.82
C GLU A 74 -3.58 -1.40 -10.09
N ALA A 75 -4.34 -2.27 -9.44
CA ALA A 75 -4.28 -3.72 -9.58
C ALA A 75 -5.60 -4.37 -9.12
N ILE A 76 -5.74 -5.65 -9.39
CA ILE A 76 -6.73 -6.52 -8.77
C ILE A 76 -6.03 -7.58 -7.90
N ALA A 77 -6.70 -8.01 -6.84
CA ALA A 77 -6.23 -9.09 -5.97
C ALA A 77 -7.19 -10.28 -6.09
N VAL A 78 -6.68 -11.47 -6.43
CA VAL A 78 -7.47 -12.62 -6.84
C VAL A 78 -6.97 -13.89 -6.13
N ARG A 79 -7.88 -14.76 -5.70
CA ARG A 79 -7.54 -16.08 -5.16
C ARG A 79 -7.01 -17.01 -6.25
N PRO A 80 -5.98 -17.84 -5.97
CA PRO A 80 -5.35 -18.70 -6.99
C PRO A 80 -6.27 -19.81 -7.49
N ASP A 81 -7.21 -20.25 -6.67
CA ASP A 81 -8.19 -21.32 -6.96
C ASP A 81 -9.50 -20.79 -7.58
N SER A 82 -9.57 -19.51 -7.91
CA SER A 82 -10.76 -18.92 -8.49
C SER A 82 -10.85 -19.15 -10.00
N ALA A 83 -12.08 -19.31 -10.52
CA ALA A 83 -12.34 -19.36 -11.96
C ALA A 83 -11.85 -18.10 -12.68
N LEU A 84 -11.87 -16.95 -11.99
CA LEU A 84 -11.33 -15.69 -12.49
C LEU A 84 -9.82 -15.80 -12.72
N MET A 85 -9.06 -16.41 -11.80
CA MET A 85 -7.61 -16.56 -11.97
C MET A 85 -7.27 -17.43 -13.19
N GLU A 86 -8.03 -18.51 -13.41
CA GLU A 86 -7.88 -19.35 -14.60
C GLU A 86 -8.17 -18.57 -15.89
N ALA A 87 -9.24 -17.75 -15.91
CA ALA A 87 -9.61 -16.92 -17.03
C ALA A 87 -8.59 -15.81 -17.34
N LEU A 88 -8.00 -15.21 -16.29
CA LEU A 88 -6.98 -14.16 -16.43
C LEU A 88 -5.63 -14.67 -16.94
N GLY A 89 -5.34 -15.96 -16.76
CA GLY A 89 -4.02 -16.55 -16.97
C GLY A 89 -3.46 -16.46 -18.40
N ALA A 90 -4.30 -16.20 -19.39
CA ALA A 90 -3.89 -16.14 -20.80
C ALA A 90 -3.76 -14.72 -21.37
N ASP A 91 -4.54 -13.75 -20.90
CA ASP A 91 -4.78 -12.50 -21.63
C ASP A 91 -4.51 -11.22 -20.82
N VAL A 92 -4.49 -11.27 -19.50
CA VAL A 92 -4.31 -10.08 -18.67
C VAL A 92 -2.86 -9.85 -18.32
N VAL A 93 -2.45 -8.59 -18.39
CA VAL A 93 -1.13 -8.12 -18.00
C VAL A 93 -0.85 -8.55 -16.57
N SER A 94 -0.04 -9.60 -16.42
CA SER A 94 0.35 -10.18 -15.13
C SER A 94 0.88 -9.13 -14.13
N GLU A 95 1.33 -7.99 -14.64
CA GLU A 95 1.83 -6.84 -13.87
C GLU A 95 0.76 -6.14 -13.01
N ARG A 96 -0.52 -6.44 -13.18
CA ARG A 96 -1.63 -5.81 -12.44
C ARG A 96 -2.47 -6.81 -11.65
N VAL A 97 -2.01 -8.05 -11.51
CA VAL A 97 -2.70 -9.08 -10.75
C VAL A 97 -1.88 -9.46 -9.52
N LEU A 98 -2.47 -9.29 -8.34
CA LEU A 98 -1.94 -9.83 -7.09
C LEU A 98 -2.62 -11.16 -6.78
N VAL A 99 -1.85 -12.17 -6.40
CA VAL A 99 -2.41 -13.44 -5.94
C VAL A 99 -2.55 -13.42 -4.43
N VAL A 100 -3.76 -13.72 -3.96
CA VAL A 100 -4.08 -13.77 -2.54
C VAL A 100 -3.84 -15.16 -2.01
N LEU A 101 -2.89 -15.31 -1.09
CA LEU A 101 -2.53 -16.57 -0.44
C LEU A 101 -2.81 -16.50 1.07
N ARG A 102 -3.14 -17.63 1.68
CA ARG A 102 -3.04 -17.76 3.14
C ARG A 102 -1.60 -18.02 3.55
N ASP A 103 -1.22 -17.58 4.74
CA ASP A 103 0.13 -17.92 5.25
C ASP A 103 0.34 -19.43 5.31
N GLY A 104 1.41 -19.90 4.68
CA GLY A 104 1.72 -21.32 4.52
C GLY A 104 1.25 -21.92 3.19
N GLU A 105 0.39 -21.27 2.42
CA GLU A 105 0.04 -21.72 1.07
C GLU A 105 1.20 -21.52 0.09
N GLU A 106 1.33 -22.46 -0.85
CA GLU A 106 2.30 -22.37 -1.94
C GLU A 106 1.64 -21.85 -3.22
N LEU A 107 2.35 -20.97 -3.91
CA LEU A 107 1.93 -20.50 -5.22
C LEU A 107 2.15 -21.63 -6.24
N SER A 108 1.09 -22.07 -6.90
CA SER A 108 1.21 -22.97 -8.05
C SER A 108 1.90 -22.26 -9.22
N ALA A 109 2.81 -22.96 -9.90
CA ALA A 109 3.96 -22.37 -10.59
C ALA A 109 3.71 -21.74 -11.98
N GLU A 110 2.49 -21.77 -12.52
CA GLU A 110 2.31 -21.58 -13.99
C GLU A 110 2.20 -20.12 -14.45
N VAL A 111 1.79 -19.19 -13.61
CA VAL A 111 1.73 -17.75 -13.99
C VAL A 111 2.43 -16.91 -12.91
N PRO A 112 3.50 -16.20 -13.25
CA PRO A 112 4.12 -15.29 -12.29
C PRO A 112 3.19 -14.10 -12.06
N PRO A 113 2.62 -13.95 -10.83
CA PRO A 113 1.79 -12.79 -10.51
C PRO A 113 2.64 -11.53 -10.42
N ALA A 114 2.00 -10.37 -10.52
CA ALA A 114 2.63 -9.08 -10.24
C ALA A 114 3.11 -8.98 -8.79
N GLY A 115 2.39 -9.60 -7.86
CA GLY A 115 2.72 -9.63 -6.45
C GLY A 115 1.89 -10.65 -5.68
N LEU A 116 2.22 -10.80 -4.41
CA LEU A 116 1.51 -11.66 -3.48
C LEU A 116 0.84 -10.82 -2.39
N LEU A 117 -0.41 -11.14 -2.07
CA LEU A 117 -1.08 -10.67 -0.86
C LEU A 117 -1.22 -11.87 0.07
N VAL A 118 -0.42 -11.90 1.13
CA VAL A 118 -0.40 -13.00 2.10
C VAL A 118 -1.27 -12.65 3.28
N GLU A 119 -2.28 -13.47 3.56
CA GLU A 119 -3.20 -13.31 4.66
C GLU A 119 -2.90 -14.27 5.80
N GLY A 120 -2.94 -13.76 7.03
CA GLY A 120 -2.73 -14.57 8.22
C GLY A 120 -3.42 -14.00 9.46
N GLU A 121 -3.72 -14.86 10.42
CA GLU A 121 -4.22 -14.45 11.76
C GLU A 121 -3.13 -13.79 12.60
N ARG A 122 -1.88 -13.88 12.16
CA ARG A 122 -0.70 -13.26 12.74
C ARG A 122 0.28 -12.89 11.63
N ILE A 123 1.21 -12.02 11.94
CA ILE A 123 2.31 -11.68 11.04
C ILE A 123 3.09 -12.97 10.72
N PRO A 124 3.31 -13.30 9.44
CA PRO A 124 4.07 -14.46 9.04
C PRO A 124 5.47 -14.47 9.64
N SER A 125 6.03 -15.65 9.88
CA SER A 125 7.39 -15.75 10.40
C SER A 125 8.42 -15.15 9.43
N SER A 126 9.58 -14.76 9.95
CA SER A 126 10.70 -14.24 9.14
C SER A 126 11.07 -15.21 8.00
N GLU A 127 11.01 -16.51 8.24
CA GLU A 127 11.29 -17.55 7.25
C GLU A 127 10.19 -17.56 6.16
N SER A 128 8.91 -17.48 6.54
CA SER A 128 7.80 -17.39 5.59
C SER A 128 7.90 -16.13 4.75
N LEU A 129 8.12 -14.95 5.36
CA LEU A 129 8.28 -13.69 4.65
C LEU A 129 9.41 -13.74 3.65
N LYS A 130 10.58 -14.25 4.07
CA LYS A 130 11.73 -14.40 3.18
C LYS A 130 11.40 -15.30 1.99
N ARG A 131 10.75 -16.44 2.22
CA ARG A 131 10.36 -17.37 1.14
C ARG A 131 9.45 -16.70 0.12
N TYR A 132 8.44 -15.94 0.55
CA TYR A 132 7.55 -15.20 -0.36
C TYR A 132 8.30 -14.13 -1.14
N VAL A 133 9.15 -13.35 -0.48
CA VAL A 133 9.93 -12.28 -1.11
C VAL A 133 10.96 -12.85 -2.09
N ASP A 134 11.69 -13.89 -1.73
CA ASP A 134 12.63 -14.56 -2.62
C ASP A 134 11.93 -15.11 -3.87
N ARG A 135 10.72 -15.66 -3.70
CA ARG A 135 9.89 -16.11 -4.82
C ARG A 135 9.52 -14.97 -5.76
N MET A 136 9.14 -13.82 -5.23
CA MET A 136 8.80 -12.65 -6.05
C MET A 136 10.00 -12.02 -6.72
N ASN A 137 11.16 -12.00 -6.10
CA ASN A 137 12.41 -11.47 -6.67
C ASN A 137 12.91 -12.26 -7.88
N THR A 138 12.46 -13.51 -8.05
CA THR A 138 12.75 -14.31 -9.25
C THR A 138 11.81 -14.00 -10.43
N SER A 139 10.75 -13.23 -10.19
CA SER A 139 9.77 -12.82 -11.21
C SER A 139 10.19 -11.51 -11.87
N VAL A 140 10.14 -11.44 -13.19
CA VAL A 140 10.53 -10.26 -13.99
C VAL A 140 9.61 -9.05 -13.75
N SER A 141 8.39 -9.30 -13.26
CA SER A 141 7.35 -8.27 -13.05
C SER A 141 7.01 -8.01 -11.59
N GLY A 142 7.82 -8.52 -10.62
CA GLY A 142 7.46 -8.54 -9.21
C GLY A 142 7.14 -7.18 -8.60
N ARG A 143 5.88 -6.98 -8.17
CA ARG A 143 5.42 -5.82 -7.41
C ARG A 143 5.68 -5.93 -5.91
N GLY A 144 6.05 -7.11 -5.43
CA GLY A 144 6.38 -7.37 -4.05
C GLY A 144 5.36 -8.23 -3.31
N VAL A 145 5.59 -8.33 -2.02
CA VAL A 145 4.78 -9.12 -1.08
C VAL A 145 4.06 -8.17 -0.15
N TYR A 146 2.75 -8.30 -0.08
CA TYR A 146 1.86 -7.56 0.83
C TYR A 146 1.38 -8.50 1.92
N VAL A 147 1.34 -8.04 3.16
CA VAL A 147 0.98 -8.85 4.33
C VAL A 147 -0.26 -8.28 4.99
N ARG A 148 -1.36 -9.01 4.97
CA ARG A 148 -2.59 -8.72 5.72
C ARG A 148 -2.61 -9.59 6.97
N ALA A 149 -2.22 -9.01 8.09
CA ALA A 149 -2.25 -9.60 9.41
C ALA A 149 -2.53 -8.51 10.45
N PRO A 150 -2.89 -8.84 11.69
CA PRO A 150 -3.01 -7.84 12.74
C PRO A 150 -1.70 -7.08 12.94
N VAL A 151 -1.70 -5.79 12.60
CA VAL A 151 -0.57 -4.86 12.81
C VAL A 151 -0.97 -3.93 13.94
N ALA A 152 -0.32 -4.05 15.09
CA ALA A 152 -0.67 -3.33 16.30
C ALA A 152 0.32 -2.19 16.63
N SER A 153 1.49 -2.18 15.99
CA SER A 153 2.57 -1.25 16.34
C SER A 153 3.43 -0.88 15.12
N LEU A 154 4.21 0.19 15.26
CA LEU A 154 5.23 0.56 14.27
C LEU A 154 6.33 -0.50 14.15
N ASP A 155 6.59 -1.25 15.22
CA ASP A 155 7.58 -2.32 15.18
C ASP A 155 7.12 -3.50 14.32
N ASP A 156 5.81 -3.77 14.27
CA ASP A 156 5.23 -4.74 13.34
C ASP A 156 5.44 -4.31 11.89
N VAL A 157 5.20 -3.02 11.59
CA VAL A 157 5.45 -2.45 10.26
C VAL A 157 6.92 -2.59 9.87
N ARG A 158 7.83 -2.23 10.79
CA ARG A 158 9.28 -2.37 10.58
C ARG A 158 9.71 -3.81 10.37
N ALA A 159 9.16 -4.74 11.16
CA ALA A 159 9.47 -6.16 11.06
C ALA A 159 9.07 -6.73 9.68
N ILE A 160 7.90 -6.39 9.18
CA ILE A 160 7.45 -6.79 7.84
C ILE A 160 8.37 -6.16 6.77
N ALA A 161 8.62 -4.86 6.87
CA ALA A 161 9.43 -4.13 5.89
C ALA A 161 10.90 -4.56 5.87
N ALA A 162 11.47 -5.00 7.00
CA ALA A 162 12.83 -5.53 7.09
C ALA A 162 13.07 -6.75 6.21
N HIS A 163 12.01 -7.48 5.84
CA HIS A 163 12.04 -8.61 4.90
C HIS A 163 11.73 -8.22 3.45
N GLY A 164 11.52 -6.93 3.15
CA GLY A 164 11.15 -6.46 1.82
C GLY A 164 9.67 -6.66 1.49
N ALA A 165 8.83 -6.88 2.51
CA ALA A 165 7.38 -6.96 2.38
C ALA A 165 6.71 -5.65 2.83
N THR A 166 5.44 -5.48 2.48
CA THR A 166 4.64 -4.28 2.76
C THR A 166 3.44 -4.66 3.63
N ALA A 167 3.23 -3.98 4.75
CA ALA A 167 2.09 -4.23 5.62
C ALA A 167 0.79 -3.74 4.98
N ILE A 168 -0.32 -4.44 5.22
CA ILE A 168 -1.68 -3.95 4.95
C ILE A 168 -2.28 -3.51 6.28
N ILE A 169 -2.71 -2.25 6.37
CA ILE A 169 -3.25 -1.66 7.60
C ILE A 169 -4.64 -1.09 7.31
N GLY A 170 -5.61 -1.47 8.11
CA GLY A 170 -6.97 -0.95 8.00
C GLY A 170 -7.04 0.57 8.16
N THR A 171 -7.88 1.24 7.37
CA THR A 171 -8.05 2.69 7.48
C THR A 171 -8.59 3.13 8.84
N SER A 172 -9.36 2.28 9.52
CA SER A 172 -9.82 2.52 10.90
C SER A 172 -8.68 2.52 11.93
N GLN A 173 -7.58 1.82 11.62
CA GLN A 173 -6.39 1.74 12.46
C GLN A 173 -5.40 2.89 12.22
N LEU A 174 -5.68 3.79 11.29
CA LEU A 174 -4.80 4.89 10.91
C LEU A 174 -5.41 6.24 11.29
N ALA A 175 -4.59 7.15 11.78
CA ALA A 175 -4.96 8.53 12.03
C ALA A 175 -3.87 9.48 11.54
N LEU A 176 -4.25 10.54 10.82
CA LEU A 176 -3.30 11.58 10.41
C LEU A 176 -2.96 12.52 11.57
N GLU A 177 -3.93 12.76 12.46
CA GLU A 177 -3.78 13.58 13.67
C GLU A 177 -4.35 12.85 14.88
N GLN A 178 -3.67 12.98 16.02
CA GLN A 178 -4.11 12.50 17.34
C GLN A 178 -4.67 11.06 17.31
N PRO A 179 -3.81 10.06 17.09
CA PRO A 179 -4.26 8.68 17.08
C PRO A 179 -4.89 8.30 18.42
N SER A 180 -6.04 7.67 18.36
CA SER A 180 -6.72 7.08 19.51
C SER A 180 -6.05 5.77 19.92
N ALA A 181 -6.43 5.22 21.06
CA ALA A 181 -5.93 3.92 21.49
C ALA A 181 -6.22 2.85 20.41
N GLY A 182 -5.18 2.14 19.99
CA GLY A 182 -5.25 1.12 18.93
C GLY A 182 -5.09 1.66 17.50
N GLN A 183 -4.92 2.97 17.32
CA GLN A 183 -4.58 3.54 16.03
C GLN A 183 -3.08 3.85 15.93
N LEU A 184 -2.55 3.73 14.73
CA LEU A 184 -1.20 4.16 14.38
C LEU A 184 -1.25 5.56 13.78
N ASP A 185 -0.25 6.36 14.09
CA ASP A 185 -0.03 7.62 13.40
C ASP A 185 0.40 7.35 11.95
N TYR A 186 -0.35 7.90 11.01
CA TYR A 186 -0.13 7.67 9.58
C TYR A 186 1.27 8.07 9.12
N VAL A 187 1.72 9.26 9.53
CA VAL A 187 3.02 9.79 9.11
C VAL A 187 4.17 9.00 9.74
N GLU A 188 4.05 8.67 11.03
CA GLU A 188 5.05 7.85 11.70
C GLU A 188 5.13 6.45 11.10
N ALA A 189 3.99 5.84 10.78
CA ALA A 189 3.96 4.53 10.10
C ALA A 189 4.58 4.63 8.69
N TRP A 190 4.30 5.69 7.94
CA TRP A 190 4.87 5.89 6.61
C TRP A 190 6.38 6.14 6.64
N MET A 191 6.86 6.84 7.65
CA MET A 191 8.28 7.18 7.81
C MET A 191 9.08 6.14 8.62
N CYS A 192 8.44 5.16 9.25
CA CYS A 192 9.07 4.28 10.24
C CYS A 192 10.24 3.43 9.70
N THR A 193 10.30 3.24 8.39
CA THR A 193 11.39 2.51 7.69
C THR A 193 12.44 3.42 7.08
N MET A 194 12.23 4.74 7.14
CA MET A 194 13.18 5.71 6.64
C MET A 194 14.23 6.00 7.72
N THR A 195 15.50 6.03 7.32
CA THR A 195 16.61 6.36 8.19
C THR A 195 17.30 7.61 7.70
N SER A 196 17.73 8.47 8.61
CA SER A 196 18.55 9.63 8.31
C SER A 196 19.96 9.41 8.86
N ASP A 197 20.96 9.67 8.03
CA ASP A 197 22.37 9.72 8.43
C ASP A 197 22.78 11.06 9.07
N ARG A 198 21.84 11.99 9.16
CA ARG A 198 22.04 13.34 9.69
C ARG A 198 21.83 13.38 11.19
N ALA A 199 22.67 14.16 11.86
CA ALA A 199 22.57 14.37 13.32
C ALA A 199 21.28 15.07 13.76
N ASP A 200 20.64 15.85 12.87
CA ASP A 200 19.34 16.50 13.12
C ASP A 200 18.14 15.63 12.80
N GLY A 201 18.34 14.40 12.32
CA GLY A 201 17.29 13.44 11.97
C GLY A 201 16.45 13.81 10.76
N LEU A 202 16.75 14.92 10.08
CA LEU A 202 16.01 15.37 8.92
C LEU A 202 16.29 14.50 7.69
N LEU A 203 15.25 14.21 6.93
CA LEU A 203 15.36 13.45 5.68
C LEU A 203 15.60 14.40 4.50
N PRO A 204 16.67 14.18 3.71
CA PRO A 204 16.85 14.93 2.47
C PRO A 204 15.72 14.56 1.50
N THR A 205 15.05 15.60 0.97
CA THR A 205 13.86 15.47 0.13
C THR A 205 14.08 16.17 -1.19
N LEU A 206 14.04 15.40 -2.28
CA LEU A 206 14.12 15.95 -3.63
C LEU A 206 12.72 16.40 -4.07
N VAL A 207 12.58 17.67 -4.38
CA VAL A 207 11.36 18.23 -4.98
C VAL A 207 11.45 18.09 -6.50
N VAL A 208 10.43 17.48 -7.10
CA VAL A 208 10.39 17.21 -8.54
C VAL A 208 9.10 17.79 -9.11
N SER A 209 9.18 18.35 -10.31
CA SER A 209 8.00 18.81 -11.05
C SER A 209 7.15 17.61 -11.48
N ASP A 210 5.87 17.66 -11.20
CA ASP A 210 4.90 16.63 -11.61
C ASP A 210 4.72 16.60 -13.15
N THR A 211 4.82 17.76 -13.81
CA THR A 211 4.57 17.90 -15.24
C THR A 211 5.75 17.48 -16.13
N CYS A 212 6.99 17.65 -15.68
CA CYS A 212 8.16 17.42 -16.51
C CYS A 212 9.26 16.60 -15.83
N SER A 213 9.01 16.09 -14.61
CA SER A 213 9.97 15.32 -13.81
C SER A 213 11.30 16.03 -13.56
N ALA A 214 11.38 17.34 -13.76
CA ALA A 214 12.59 18.12 -13.49
C ALA A 214 12.79 18.29 -11.98
N ALA A 215 14.04 18.13 -11.52
CA ALA A 215 14.40 18.40 -10.13
C ALA A 215 14.33 19.92 -9.87
N LEU A 216 13.49 20.35 -8.95
CA LEU A 216 13.28 21.74 -8.57
C LEU A 216 14.18 22.17 -7.42
N GLY A 217 14.61 21.22 -6.58
CA GLY A 217 15.50 21.52 -5.47
C GLY A 217 15.59 20.40 -4.45
N LEU A 218 16.58 20.53 -3.56
CA LEU A 218 16.77 19.64 -2.41
C LEU A 218 16.41 20.40 -1.14
N VAL A 219 15.48 19.86 -0.38
CA VAL A 219 14.99 20.39 0.88
C VAL A 219 15.13 19.33 1.99
N TYR A 220 14.63 19.61 3.16
CA TYR A 220 14.65 18.67 4.27
C TYR A 220 13.25 18.50 4.86
N SER A 221 12.92 17.27 5.22
CA SER A 221 11.62 16.93 5.81
C SER A 221 11.79 16.33 7.20
N SER A 222 10.91 16.74 8.09
CA SER A 222 10.63 16.11 9.38
C SER A 222 9.23 15.46 9.33
N ALA A 223 8.88 14.64 10.30
CA ALA A 223 7.52 14.09 10.40
C ALA A 223 6.47 15.21 10.47
N GLU A 224 6.76 16.30 11.19
CA GLU A 224 5.87 17.47 11.26
C GLU A 224 5.66 18.12 9.89
N SER A 225 6.74 18.35 9.12
CA SER A 225 6.62 18.97 7.79
C SER A 225 5.88 18.07 6.81
N VAL A 226 6.09 16.76 6.88
CA VAL A 226 5.33 15.78 6.07
C VAL A 226 3.85 15.82 6.46
N ARG A 227 3.53 15.78 7.75
CA ARG A 227 2.15 15.89 8.24
C ARG A 227 1.47 17.16 7.77
N ALA A 228 2.13 18.31 7.92
CA ALA A 228 1.62 19.59 7.45
C ALA A 228 1.35 19.57 5.93
N SER A 229 2.26 18.96 5.14
CA SER A 229 2.08 18.83 3.70
C SER A 229 0.88 17.98 3.33
N LEU A 230 0.72 16.81 3.97
CA LEU A 230 -0.40 15.91 3.71
C LEU A 230 -1.75 16.53 4.12
N LYS A 231 -1.76 17.27 5.22
CA LYS A 231 -2.96 17.95 5.73
C LYS A 231 -3.42 19.11 4.85
N THR A 232 -2.49 19.92 4.39
CA THR A 232 -2.81 21.17 3.67
C THR A 232 -2.83 21.02 2.15
N GLY A 233 -2.32 19.91 1.63
CA GLY A 233 -2.09 19.74 0.19
C GLY A 233 -1.01 20.67 -0.38
N SER A 234 -0.25 21.33 0.50
CA SER A 234 0.82 22.26 0.13
C SER A 234 2.14 21.77 0.69
N ALA A 235 3.23 21.99 -0.04
CA ALA A 235 4.55 21.54 0.38
C ALA A 235 5.08 22.33 1.58
N HIS A 236 5.34 21.64 2.68
CA HIS A 236 5.96 22.16 3.88
C HIS A 236 7.32 21.49 4.07
N TYR A 237 8.34 22.27 4.38
CA TYR A 237 9.71 21.80 4.53
C TYR A 237 10.32 22.31 5.83
N GLN A 238 11.18 21.49 6.41
CA GLN A 238 11.95 21.88 7.59
C GLN A 238 13.10 22.79 7.18
N SER A 239 13.12 24.03 7.70
CA SER A 239 14.26 24.90 7.56
C SER A 239 15.32 24.63 8.64
N ARG A 240 16.57 24.37 8.23
CA ARG A 240 17.69 24.18 9.18
C ARG A 240 18.01 25.43 10.01
N LYS A 241 17.58 26.62 9.56
CA LYS A 241 17.87 27.90 10.23
C LYS A 241 16.67 28.47 10.99
N ARG A 242 15.46 28.13 10.58
CA ARG A 242 14.24 28.82 11.04
C ARG A 242 13.19 27.86 11.67
N GLY A 243 13.39 26.56 11.59
CA GLY A 243 12.35 25.59 11.92
C GLY A 243 11.35 25.41 10.79
N LEU A 244 10.13 24.98 11.10
CA LEU A 244 9.01 24.90 10.16
C LEU A 244 8.60 26.28 9.64
#